data_59b1f240267ec00c5eef037907ec9a51
#
_entry.id   59b1f240267ec00c5eef037907ec9a51
#
_cell.length_a   1.000
_cell.length_b   1.000
_cell.length_c   1.000
_cell.angle_alpha   90.00
_cell.angle_beta   90.00
_cell.angle_gamma   90.00
#
_symmetry.space_group_name_H-M   'P 1'
#
loop_
_entity.id
_entity.type
_entity.pdbx_description
1 polymer ?
#
loop_
_entity_poly.entity_id
_entity_poly.type
_entity_poly.pdbx_seq_one_letter_code
_entity_poly.pdbx_strand_id
1 'polypeptide(L)'
;HEYDWVLRPWNPGWSPKQALIDCASPTYALEEGKYVKYPPFGGLEMWDFPEPVGRLPVTHHSHEEIYSMPATFKGVKDLDFKYYMMYQPAIFYAMGLCSQEKVKVKDTEVAPIDVVTAMVPPPQNNIFGATDKQLEYADKTAFIELVVEVSGEKDGKPFTWTANCPKMNAPGPELKKIYGTALVYVSLPLATGTMLIDEMDMPKGIIFADQL
;
A
#
# COMPACT_ATOMS: atom_id res chain seq x y z
N HIS A 1 -11.99 19.60 -9.49
CA HIS A 1 -12.26 19.06 -10.85
C HIS A 1 -11.84 17.60 -10.91
N GLU A 2 -12.61 16.76 -11.60
CA GLU A 2 -12.45 15.29 -11.68
C GLU A 2 -11.07 14.78 -12.13
N TYR A 3 -10.24 15.62 -12.73
CA TYR A 3 -8.93 15.26 -13.31
C TYR A 3 -7.73 15.90 -12.60
N ASP A 4 -7.92 16.60 -11.52
CA ASP A 4 -6.82 17.30 -10.82
C ASP A 4 -5.73 16.34 -10.31
N TRP A 5 -6.08 15.09 -10.00
CA TRP A 5 -5.14 14.07 -9.54
C TRP A 5 -4.14 13.61 -10.62
N VAL A 6 -4.50 13.67 -11.90
CA VAL A 6 -3.63 13.27 -13.02
C VAL A 6 -2.50 14.27 -13.24
N LEU A 7 -2.75 15.54 -12.94
CA LEU A 7 -1.83 16.65 -13.22
C LEU A 7 -0.94 17.01 -12.02
N ARG A 8 -1.10 16.33 -10.88
CA ARG A 8 -0.27 16.61 -9.71
C ARG A 8 1.08 15.91 -9.81
N PRO A 9 2.13 16.54 -9.26
CA PRO A 9 3.37 15.82 -9.04
C PRO A 9 3.09 14.55 -8.22
N TRP A 10 3.64 13.44 -8.67
CA TRP A 10 3.53 12.19 -7.91
C TRP A 10 4.26 12.36 -6.57
N ASN A 11 3.59 12.00 -5.50
CA ASN A 11 4.15 11.96 -4.15
C ASN A 11 3.48 10.83 -3.37
N PRO A 12 4.20 9.74 -3.09
CA PRO A 12 3.64 8.59 -2.36
C PRO A 12 3.43 8.86 -0.86
N GLY A 13 3.89 10.00 -0.34
CA GLY A 13 3.79 10.33 1.08
C GLY A 13 4.84 9.67 1.98
N TRP A 14 5.71 8.82 1.41
CA TRP A 14 6.81 8.13 2.07
C TRP A 14 8.01 8.03 1.14
N SER A 15 8.91 7.04 1.27
CA SER A 15 10.09 6.92 0.41
C SER A 15 9.74 6.77 -1.07
N PRO A 16 9.95 7.77 -1.92
CA PRO A 16 9.61 7.68 -3.35
C PRO A 16 10.39 6.58 -4.06
N LYS A 17 11.67 6.40 -3.70
CA LYS A 17 12.51 5.37 -4.30
C LYS A 17 11.99 3.98 -4.00
N GLN A 18 11.64 3.70 -2.73
CA GLN A 18 11.10 2.41 -2.34
C GLN A 18 9.74 2.15 -3.00
N ALA A 19 8.87 3.16 -3.03
CA ALA A 19 7.57 3.04 -3.70
C ALA A 19 7.70 2.67 -5.19
N LEU A 20 8.69 3.23 -5.90
CA LEU A 20 8.95 2.86 -7.29
C LEU A 20 9.53 1.44 -7.42
N ILE A 21 10.40 1.03 -6.51
CA ILE A 21 10.95 -0.33 -6.48
C ILE A 21 9.82 -1.34 -6.27
N ASP A 22 8.95 -1.11 -5.29
CA ASP A 22 7.84 -2.00 -4.98
C ASP A 22 6.86 -2.12 -6.15
N CYS A 23 6.49 -0.99 -6.76
CA CYS A 23 5.62 -0.97 -7.94
C CYS A 23 6.25 -1.68 -9.16
N ALA A 24 7.57 -1.58 -9.33
CA ALA A 24 8.29 -2.15 -10.47
C ALA A 24 8.78 -3.59 -10.22
N SER A 25 8.55 -4.14 -9.05
CA SER A 25 8.95 -5.50 -8.69
C SER A 25 7.90 -6.52 -9.11
N PRO A 26 8.31 -7.71 -9.59
CA PRO A 26 7.39 -8.83 -9.70
C PRO A 26 6.82 -9.19 -8.33
N THR A 27 5.57 -9.62 -8.32
CA THR A 27 4.89 -10.05 -7.10
C THR A 27 4.40 -11.49 -7.22
N TYR A 28 3.86 -12.01 -6.13
CA TYR A 28 3.28 -13.34 -6.09
C TYR A 28 1.87 -13.28 -5.51
N ALA A 29 1.03 -14.21 -5.97
CA ALA A 29 -0.23 -14.58 -5.32
C ALA A 29 -0.19 -16.07 -5.00
N LEU A 30 -1.00 -16.52 -4.06
CA LEU A 30 -1.26 -17.94 -3.85
C LEU A 30 -2.53 -18.29 -4.60
N GLU A 31 -2.47 -19.27 -5.50
CA GLU A 31 -3.60 -19.77 -6.29
C GLU A 31 -3.62 -21.28 -6.22
N GLU A 32 -4.74 -21.85 -5.80
CA GLU A 32 -4.90 -23.29 -5.60
C GLU A 32 -3.75 -23.93 -4.76
N GLY A 33 -3.24 -23.18 -3.77
CA GLY A 33 -2.15 -23.61 -2.90
C GLY A 33 -0.75 -23.52 -3.54
N LYS A 34 -0.59 -22.84 -4.68
CA LYS A 34 0.70 -22.64 -5.35
C LYS A 34 1.00 -21.17 -5.54
N TYR A 35 2.26 -20.80 -5.38
CA TYR A 35 2.69 -19.43 -5.66
C TYR A 35 2.77 -19.20 -7.17
N VAL A 36 1.99 -18.24 -7.65
CA VAL A 36 1.98 -17.75 -9.03
C VAL A 36 2.66 -16.40 -9.09
N LYS A 37 3.61 -16.25 -10.01
CA LYS A 37 4.36 -15.00 -10.19
C LYS A 37 3.67 -14.10 -11.19
N TYR A 38 3.44 -12.87 -10.80
CA TYR A 38 2.91 -11.80 -11.64
C TYR A 38 3.98 -10.78 -12.01
N PRO A 39 3.94 -10.26 -13.24
CA PRO A 39 4.79 -9.12 -13.60
C PRO A 39 4.35 -7.86 -12.82
N PRO A 40 5.19 -6.82 -12.76
CA PRO A 40 4.77 -5.53 -12.24
C PRO A 40 3.46 -5.07 -12.88
N PHE A 41 2.53 -4.55 -12.08
CA PHE A 41 1.18 -4.16 -12.49
C PHE A 41 0.33 -5.29 -13.11
N GLY A 42 0.67 -6.56 -12.88
CA GLY A 42 -0.10 -7.71 -13.33
C GLY A 42 -1.39 -7.92 -12.54
N GLY A 43 -2.30 -8.76 -13.07
CA GLY A 43 -3.56 -9.08 -12.41
C GLY A 43 -4.53 -7.92 -12.31
N LEU A 44 -4.55 -7.04 -13.35
CA LEU A 44 -5.45 -5.89 -13.42
C LEU A 44 -6.92 -6.32 -13.37
N GLU A 45 -7.65 -5.76 -12.43
CA GLU A 45 -9.10 -5.89 -12.32
C GLU A 45 -9.74 -4.60 -11.80
N MET A 46 -11.06 -4.52 -11.89
CA MET A 46 -11.83 -3.42 -11.31
C MET A 46 -12.43 -3.87 -9.98
N TRP A 47 -12.10 -3.18 -8.91
CA TRP A 47 -12.62 -3.47 -7.57
C TRP A 47 -13.57 -2.37 -7.10
N ASP A 48 -14.69 -2.78 -6.51
CA ASP A 48 -15.71 -1.87 -5.98
C ASP A 48 -15.42 -1.60 -4.49
N PHE A 49 -14.68 -0.54 -4.22
CA PHE A 49 -14.46 -0.08 -2.85
C PHE A 49 -15.70 0.62 -2.30
N PRO A 50 -15.87 0.65 -0.96
CA PRO A 50 -16.91 1.48 -0.34
C PRO A 50 -16.81 2.95 -0.76
N GLU A 51 -17.97 3.62 -0.77
CA GLU A 51 -18.00 5.08 -0.95
C GLU A 51 -17.28 5.80 0.21
N PRO A 52 -16.51 6.85 -0.05
CA PRO A 52 -16.46 7.65 -1.28
C PRO A 52 -15.37 7.24 -2.27
N VAL A 53 -14.65 6.14 -2.06
CA VAL A 53 -13.58 5.68 -2.97
C VAL A 53 -14.14 5.14 -4.27
N GLY A 54 -15.18 4.29 -4.19
CA GLY A 54 -15.87 3.74 -5.35
C GLY A 54 -15.01 2.77 -6.17
N ARG A 55 -15.34 2.62 -7.46
CA ARG A 55 -14.75 1.63 -8.34
C ARG A 55 -13.42 2.06 -8.92
N LEU A 56 -12.35 1.31 -8.60
CA LEU A 56 -10.99 1.61 -9.04
C LEU A 56 -10.31 0.37 -9.67
N PRO A 57 -9.38 0.58 -10.62
CA PRO A 57 -8.49 -0.48 -11.09
C PRO A 57 -7.48 -0.84 -9.99
N VAL A 58 -7.31 -2.12 -9.74
CA VAL A 58 -6.31 -2.67 -8.82
C VAL A 58 -5.40 -3.65 -9.53
N THR A 59 -4.17 -3.77 -9.05
CA THR A 59 -3.16 -4.71 -9.56
C THR A 59 -2.48 -5.40 -8.41
N HIS A 60 -1.95 -6.59 -8.64
CA HIS A 60 -1.12 -7.27 -7.64
C HIS A 60 0.05 -6.38 -7.22
N HIS A 61 0.31 -6.38 -5.94
CA HIS A 61 1.41 -5.63 -5.34
C HIS A 61 2.21 -6.55 -4.40
N SER A 62 3.51 -6.32 -4.31
CA SER A 62 4.36 -7.12 -3.45
C SER A 62 4.11 -6.77 -1.98
N HIS A 63 3.70 -7.78 -1.20
CA HIS A 63 3.46 -7.61 0.23
C HIS A 63 3.74 -8.92 0.96
N GLU A 64 4.19 -8.85 2.22
CA GLU A 64 4.67 -10.01 2.98
C GLU A 64 3.56 -10.98 3.42
N GLU A 65 2.32 -10.54 3.54
CA GLU A 65 1.19 -11.37 3.95
C GLU A 65 0.97 -12.55 3.01
N ILE A 66 1.37 -12.42 1.74
CA ILE A 66 1.30 -13.52 0.77
C ILE A 66 2.08 -14.75 1.25
N TYR A 67 3.12 -14.56 2.06
CA TYR A 67 3.96 -15.63 2.58
C TYR A 67 3.64 -15.98 4.04
N SER A 68 3.40 -14.99 4.88
CA SER A 68 3.19 -15.20 6.32
C SER A 68 1.83 -15.81 6.62
N MET A 69 0.76 -15.33 5.99
CA MET A 69 -0.59 -15.83 6.27
C MET A 69 -0.79 -17.31 5.92
N PRO A 70 -0.35 -17.86 4.77
CA PRO A 70 -0.47 -19.29 4.51
C PRO A 70 0.40 -20.16 5.43
N ALA A 71 1.48 -19.62 5.97
CA ALA A 71 2.30 -20.31 6.96
C ALA A 71 1.58 -20.43 8.31
N THR A 72 0.82 -19.41 8.69
CA THR A 72 0.08 -19.33 9.96
C THR A 72 -1.30 -20.02 9.84
N PHE A 73 -2.08 -19.66 8.84
CA PHE A 73 -3.44 -20.15 8.63
C PHE A 73 -3.43 -21.38 7.71
N LYS A 74 -3.62 -22.57 8.28
CA LYS A 74 -3.65 -23.81 7.49
C LYS A 74 -4.89 -23.88 6.62
N GLY A 75 -4.71 -24.35 5.38
CA GLY A 75 -5.80 -24.56 4.44
C GLY A 75 -6.14 -23.37 3.56
N VAL A 76 -5.43 -22.28 3.66
CA VAL A 76 -5.51 -21.17 2.70
C VAL A 76 -5.06 -21.69 1.33
N LYS A 77 -5.94 -21.56 0.34
CA LYS A 77 -5.67 -21.99 -1.04
C LYS A 77 -5.37 -20.83 -1.96
N ASP A 78 -6.07 -19.74 -1.73
CA ASP A 78 -5.99 -18.55 -2.57
C ASP A 78 -5.74 -17.36 -1.66
N LEU A 79 -4.77 -16.53 -2.01
CA LEU A 79 -4.44 -15.30 -1.31
C LEU A 79 -3.76 -14.34 -2.27
N ASP A 80 -4.27 -13.15 -2.37
CA ASP A 80 -3.63 -12.06 -3.09
C ASP A 80 -3.64 -10.76 -2.28
N PHE A 81 -2.78 -9.87 -2.68
CA PHE A 81 -2.72 -8.51 -2.18
C PHE A 81 -2.67 -7.56 -3.38
N LYS A 82 -3.59 -6.63 -3.44
CA LYS A 82 -3.72 -5.68 -4.54
C LYS A 82 -3.76 -4.25 -4.05
N TYR A 83 -3.09 -3.39 -4.78
CA TYR A 83 -3.22 -1.95 -4.64
C TYR A 83 -3.97 -1.36 -5.81
N TYR A 84 -4.62 -0.22 -5.59
CA TYR A 84 -5.12 0.54 -6.70
C TYR A 84 -3.96 0.90 -7.65
N MET A 85 -4.20 0.78 -8.95
CA MET A 85 -3.17 1.01 -9.97
C MET A 85 -2.76 2.49 -9.98
N MET A 86 -1.56 2.77 -9.48
CA MET A 86 -0.97 4.11 -9.50
C MET A 86 -0.46 4.44 -10.90
N TYR A 87 -1.14 5.33 -11.59
CA TYR A 87 -0.86 5.64 -13.00
C TYR A 87 0.53 6.21 -13.24
N GLN A 88 1.01 7.12 -12.39
CA GLN A 88 2.33 7.71 -12.57
C GLN A 88 3.46 6.67 -12.44
N PRO A 89 3.53 5.85 -11.39
CA PRO A 89 4.45 4.73 -11.32
C PRO A 89 4.33 3.76 -12.49
N ALA A 90 3.14 3.47 -12.99
CA ALA A 90 2.94 2.61 -14.16
C ALA A 90 3.56 3.21 -15.43
N ILE A 91 3.39 4.51 -15.65
CA ILE A 91 4.04 5.23 -16.75
C ILE A 91 5.56 5.23 -16.58
N PHE A 92 6.07 5.51 -15.37
CA PHE A 92 7.51 5.48 -15.11
C PHE A 92 8.10 4.10 -15.36
N TYR A 93 7.40 3.04 -14.96
CA TYR A 93 7.81 1.68 -15.25
C TYR A 93 7.84 1.40 -16.76
N ALA A 94 6.79 1.75 -17.48
CA ALA A 94 6.70 1.55 -18.94
C ALA A 94 7.77 2.33 -19.72
N MET A 95 8.26 3.44 -19.17
CA MET A 95 9.35 4.24 -19.74
C MET A 95 10.75 3.75 -19.29
N GLY A 96 10.86 2.73 -18.46
CA GLY A 96 12.13 2.26 -17.87
C GLY A 96 12.69 3.16 -16.77
N LEU A 97 11.91 4.14 -16.29
CA LEU A 97 12.36 5.12 -15.30
C LEU A 97 12.44 4.55 -13.87
N CYS A 98 11.89 3.36 -13.63
CA CYS A 98 12.03 2.66 -12.36
C CYS A 98 13.31 1.82 -12.27
N SER A 99 14.14 1.78 -13.34
CA SER A 99 15.34 0.96 -13.38
C SER A 99 16.41 1.50 -12.43
N GLN A 100 17.03 0.58 -11.68
CA GLN A 100 18.22 0.83 -10.87
C GLN A 100 19.52 0.64 -11.66
N GLU A 101 19.44 0.03 -12.85
CA GLU A 101 20.60 -0.13 -13.73
C GLU A 101 21.02 1.21 -14.33
N LYS A 102 22.30 1.52 -14.23
CA LYS A 102 22.84 2.78 -14.73
C LYS A 102 22.83 2.81 -16.27
N VAL A 103 22.42 3.94 -16.78
CA VAL A 103 22.50 4.27 -18.21
C VAL A 103 23.43 5.45 -18.43
N LYS A 104 24.17 5.43 -19.54
CA LYS A 104 25.06 6.53 -19.90
C LYS A 104 24.24 7.68 -20.49
N VAL A 105 24.35 8.84 -19.87
CA VAL A 105 23.76 10.09 -20.37
C VAL A 105 24.89 11.08 -20.57
N LYS A 106 25.26 11.34 -21.83
CA LYS A 106 26.47 12.11 -22.19
C LYS A 106 27.71 11.46 -21.55
N ASP A 107 28.39 12.17 -20.66
CA ASP A 107 29.62 11.72 -20.00
C ASP A 107 29.38 11.20 -18.57
N THR A 108 28.13 11.03 -18.16
CA THR A 108 27.76 10.61 -16.79
C THR A 108 26.91 9.33 -16.83
N GLU A 109 27.12 8.46 -15.87
CA GLU A 109 26.24 7.30 -15.64
C GLU A 109 25.23 7.60 -14.54
N VAL A 110 23.94 7.39 -14.83
CA VAL A 110 22.82 7.69 -13.92
C VAL A 110 21.87 6.52 -13.86
N ALA A 111 21.39 6.16 -12.69
CA ALA A 111 20.25 5.26 -12.57
C ALA A 111 18.95 6.04 -12.84
N PRO A 112 18.09 5.62 -13.77
CA PRO A 112 16.85 6.32 -14.08
C PRO A 112 15.98 6.60 -12.86
N ILE A 113 15.87 5.65 -11.94
CA ILE A 113 15.11 5.79 -10.69
C ILE A 113 15.61 6.95 -9.82
N ASP A 114 16.92 7.20 -9.80
CA ASP A 114 17.50 8.28 -9.00
C ASP A 114 17.12 9.66 -9.55
N VAL A 115 17.00 9.76 -10.89
CA VAL A 115 16.52 11.00 -11.53
C VAL A 115 15.07 11.28 -11.14
N VAL A 116 14.19 10.26 -11.27
CA VAL A 116 12.78 10.42 -10.87
C VAL A 116 12.66 10.78 -9.40
N THR A 117 13.38 10.07 -8.54
CA THR A 117 13.35 10.30 -7.09
C THR A 117 13.80 11.72 -6.72
N ALA A 118 14.82 12.24 -7.40
CA ALA A 118 15.31 13.60 -7.17
C ALA A 118 14.29 14.69 -7.59
N MET A 119 13.37 14.36 -8.48
CA MET A 119 12.31 15.28 -8.94
C MET A 119 11.04 15.21 -8.10
N VAL A 120 10.87 14.16 -7.30
CA VAL A 120 9.70 14.03 -6.42
C VAL A 120 9.85 14.99 -5.25
N PRO A 121 8.85 15.81 -4.95
CA PRO A 121 8.88 16.64 -3.75
C PRO A 121 9.07 15.77 -2.50
N PRO A 122 9.83 16.26 -1.52
CA PRO A 122 9.97 15.52 -0.26
C PRO A 122 8.58 15.26 0.33
N PRO A 123 8.36 14.10 0.97
CA PRO A 123 7.09 13.79 1.60
C PRO A 123 6.70 14.93 2.54
N GLN A 124 5.54 15.53 2.29
CA GLN A 124 5.02 16.57 3.18
C GLN A 124 4.38 15.93 4.41
N ASN A 125 5.18 15.18 5.15
CA ASN A 125 4.78 14.61 6.43
C ASN A 125 4.77 15.65 7.54
N ASN A 126 5.17 16.88 7.21
CA ASN A 126 5.28 17.94 8.20
C ASN A 126 3.96 18.71 8.31
N ILE A 127 3.07 18.16 9.12
CA ILE A 127 1.83 18.81 9.53
C ILE A 127 2.13 20.10 10.31
N PHE A 128 3.27 20.17 10.95
CA PHE A 128 3.69 21.33 11.76
C PHE A 128 3.92 22.60 10.92
N GLY A 129 3.93 22.48 9.58
CA GLY A 129 4.03 23.63 8.68
C GLY A 129 2.88 23.72 7.66
N ALA A 130 1.90 22.80 7.70
CA ALA A 130 0.78 22.84 6.79
C ALA A 130 -0.19 23.97 7.15
N THR A 131 -0.58 24.76 6.17
CA THR A 131 -1.63 25.76 6.34
C THR A 131 -3.00 25.11 6.47
N ASP A 132 -3.95 25.79 7.12
CA ASP A 132 -5.33 25.28 7.26
C ASP A 132 -5.95 24.94 5.90
N LYS A 133 -5.66 25.70 4.85
CA LYS A 133 -6.10 25.40 3.49
C LYS A 133 -5.53 24.10 2.94
N GLN A 134 -4.28 23.78 3.23
CA GLN A 134 -3.65 22.52 2.80
C GLN A 134 -4.24 21.34 3.56
N LEU A 135 -4.52 21.51 4.85
CA LEU A 135 -5.18 20.49 5.67
C LEU A 135 -6.63 20.26 5.21
N GLU A 136 -7.39 21.32 5.01
CA GLU A 136 -8.77 21.26 4.51
C GLU A 136 -8.85 20.60 3.13
N TYR A 137 -7.89 20.91 2.25
CA TYR A 137 -7.82 20.31 0.93
C TYR A 137 -7.49 18.81 1.01
N ALA A 138 -6.52 18.42 1.83
CA ALA A 138 -6.16 17.02 2.04
C ALA A 138 -7.33 16.23 2.64
N ASP A 139 -8.08 16.82 3.54
CA ASP A 139 -9.27 16.22 4.15
C ASP A 139 -10.36 15.90 3.14
N LYS A 140 -10.56 16.77 2.17
CA LYS A 140 -11.56 16.61 1.13
C LYS A 140 -11.16 15.66 -0.02
N THR A 141 -9.86 15.36 -0.17
CA THR A 141 -9.35 14.69 -1.37
C THR A 141 -8.51 13.45 -1.12
N ALA A 142 -8.12 13.19 0.13
CA ALA A 142 -7.30 12.05 0.48
C ALA A 142 -8.17 10.99 1.19
N PHE A 143 -8.54 9.94 0.46
CA PHE A 143 -9.22 8.79 1.01
C PHE A 143 -8.25 7.60 1.02
N ILE A 144 -8.28 6.84 2.11
CA ILE A 144 -7.58 5.56 2.23
C ILE A 144 -8.66 4.53 2.58
N GLU A 145 -8.75 3.49 1.78
CA GLU A 145 -9.62 2.37 2.02
C GLU A 145 -8.82 1.08 1.96
N LEU A 146 -8.99 0.24 2.95
CA LEU A 146 -8.41 -1.09 3.01
C LEU A 146 -9.56 -2.07 3.22
N VAL A 147 -9.74 -2.99 2.28
CA VAL A 147 -10.74 -4.05 2.35
C VAL A 147 -10.05 -5.39 2.45
N VAL A 148 -10.44 -6.19 3.42
CA VAL A 148 -10.04 -7.58 3.55
C VAL A 148 -11.27 -8.46 3.36
N GLU A 149 -11.21 -9.37 2.40
CA GLU A 149 -12.26 -10.35 2.15
C GLU A 149 -11.72 -11.76 2.40
N VAL A 150 -12.44 -12.53 3.20
CA VAL A 150 -12.10 -13.93 3.49
C VAL A 150 -13.30 -14.78 3.12
N SER A 151 -13.12 -15.67 2.15
CA SER A 151 -14.15 -16.60 1.69
C SER A 151 -13.74 -18.04 1.98
N GLY A 152 -14.71 -18.87 2.30
CA GLY A 152 -14.49 -20.28 2.61
C GLY A 152 -15.77 -21.01 2.98
N GLU A 153 -15.63 -22.06 3.78
CA GLU A 153 -16.73 -22.84 4.29
C GLU A 153 -16.74 -22.83 5.82
N LYS A 154 -17.90 -22.59 6.41
CA LYS A 154 -18.12 -22.68 7.84
C LYS A 154 -19.38 -23.53 8.11
N ASP A 155 -19.24 -24.57 8.90
CA ASP A 155 -20.34 -25.51 9.23
C ASP A 155 -21.02 -26.10 8.00
N GLY A 156 -20.23 -26.48 6.98
CA GLY A 156 -20.70 -27.05 5.71
C GLY A 156 -21.44 -26.06 4.79
N LYS A 157 -21.31 -24.75 5.01
CA LYS A 157 -21.93 -23.69 4.21
C LYS A 157 -20.92 -22.70 3.69
N PRO A 158 -21.07 -22.21 2.45
CA PRO A 158 -20.26 -21.12 1.93
C PRO A 158 -20.35 -19.91 2.86
N PHE A 159 -19.24 -19.28 3.11
CA PHE A 159 -19.11 -18.16 4.00
C PHE A 159 -18.17 -17.11 3.39
N THR A 160 -18.55 -15.86 3.44
CA THR A 160 -17.68 -14.72 3.11
C THR A 160 -17.76 -13.70 4.22
N TRP A 161 -16.61 -13.26 4.66
CA TRP A 161 -16.48 -12.19 5.64
C TRP A 161 -15.68 -11.05 5.02
N THR A 162 -16.17 -9.84 5.19
CA THR A 162 -15.51 -8.63 4.69
C THR A 162 -15.25 -7.69 5.85
N ALA A 163 -14.01 -7.27 5.99
CA ALA A 163 -13.62 -6.18 6.86
C ALA A 163 -13.19 -4.99 6.03
N ASN A 164 -13.79 -3.87 6.29
CA ASN A 164 -13.26 -2.60 5.84
C ASN A 164 -12.48 -1.99 7.00
N CYS A 165 -11.34 -1.40 6.73
CA CYS A 165 -10.72 -0.53 7.72
C CYS A 165 -11.77 0.47 8.18
N PRO A 166 -12.00 0.56 9.50
CA PRO A 166 -13.06 1.40 10.01
C PRO A 166 -12.83 2.79 9.46
N LYS A 167 -13.90 3.38 8.95
CA LYS A 167 -14.03 4.75 8.45
C LYS A 167 -13.04 5.76 9.08
N MET A 168 -11.79 5.47 9.01
CA MET A 168 -10.76 6.48 9.04
C MET A 168 -10.77 7.11 7.65
N ASN A 169 -11.99 7.49 7.24
CA ASN A 169 -12.29 8.21 6.04
C ASN A 169 -11.53 9.50 6.14
N ALA A 170 -10.44 9.51 5.49
CA ALA A 170 -9.35 10.40 5.62
C ALA A 170 -8.76 10.39 7.04
N PRO A 171 -7.47 10.37 7.17
CA PRO A 171 -6.85 11.03 8.29
C PRO A 171 -7.24 12.50 8.13
N GLY A 172 -8.43 12.82 8.55
CA GLY A 172 -8.85 14.19 8.62
C GLY A 172 -7.81 15.01 9.36
N PRO A 173 -7.86 16.33 9.25
CA PRO A 173 -6.98 17.23 10.00
C PRO A 173 -6.88 16.83 11.46
N GLU A 174 -7.95 16.28 12.02
CA GLU A 174 -8.01 15.80 13.41
C GLU A 174 -7.08 14.62 13.69
N LEU A 175 -7.11 13.58 12.87
CA LEU A 175 -6.21 12.43 13.04
C LEU A 175 -4.75 12.82 12.76
N LYS A 176 -4.52 13.68 11.80
CA LYS A 176 -3.18 14.25 11.55
C LYS A 176 -2.69 15.06 12.75
N LYS A 177 -3.55 15.84 13.40
CA LYS A 177 -3.20 16.58 14.63
C LYS A 177 -2.86 15.63 15.79
N ILE A 178 -3.56 14.53 15.92
CA ILE A 178 -3.35 13.56 17.01
C ILE A 178 -2.10 12.71 16.75
N TYR A 179 -1.97 12.13 15.56
CA TYR A 179 -0.96 11.11 15.26
C TYR A 179 0.24 11.64 14.46
N GLY A 180 0.21 12.87 14.01
CA GLY A 180 1.32 13.46 13.28
C GLY A 180 1.56 12.90 11.87
N THR A 181 0.75 11.96 11.37
CA THR A 181 0.97 11.30 10.09
C THR A 181 -0.33 10.83 9.45
N ALA A 182 -0.32 10.74 8.11
CA ALA A 182 -1.36 10.03 7.36
C ALA A 182 -1.20 8.50 7.44
N LEU A 183 -0.06 8.00 7.94
CA LEU A 183 0.27 6.57 8.01
C LEU A 183 -0.20 5.94 9.33
N VAL A 184 -1.38 6.33 9.81
CA VAL A 184 -1.97 5.80 11.06
C VAL A 184 -2.13 4.29 11.00
N TYR A 185 -2.48 3.75 9.83
CA TYR A 185 -2.65 2.31 9.62
C TYR A 185 -1.37 1.49 9.82
N VAL A 186 -0.21 2.11 9.64
CA VAL A 186 1.09 1.48 9.88
C VAL A 186 1.56 1.72 11.31
N SER A 187 1.40 2.95 11.80
CA SER A 187 1.91 3.34 13.11
C SER A 187 1.09 2.79 14.28
N LEU A 188 -0.23 2.69 14.13
CA LEU A 188 -1.10 2.19 15.19
C LEU A 188 -0.89 0.69 15.48
N PRO A 189 -0.85 -0.22 14.50
CA PRO A 189 -0.49 -1.61 14.74
C PRO A 189 0.89 -1.77 15.39
N LEU A 190 1.89 -0.99 14.97
CA LEU A 190 3.22 -1.02 15.57
C LEU A 190 3.18 -0.60 17.05
N ALA A 191 2.48 0.48 17.37
CA ALA A 191 2.32 0.93 18.75
C ALA A 191 1.56 -0.10 19.59
N THR A 192 0.48 -0.67 19.05
CA THR A 192 -0.29 -1.72 19.74
C THR A 192 0.55 -2.96 19.97
N GLY A 193 1.30 -3.43 18.97
CA GLY A 193 2.22 -4.56 19.10
C GLY A 193 3.27 -4.31 20.18
N THR A 194 3.80 -3.10 20.27
CA THR A 194 4.76 -2.72 21.32
C THR A 194 4.14 -2.80 22.71
N MET A 195 2.89 -2.40 22.89
CA MET A 195 2.17 -2.51 24.17
C MET A 195 1.90 -3.98 24.53
N LEU A 196 1.52 -4.80 23.55
CA LEU A 196 1.24 -6.22 23.77
C LEU A 196 2.47 -7.02 24.22
N ILE A 197 3.67 -6.62 23.80
CA ILE A 197 4.93 -7.26 24.27
C ILE A 197 5.07 -7.22 25.79
N ASP A 198 4.59 -6.16 26.43
CA ASP A 198 4.65 -5.99 27.88
C ASP A 198 3.50 -6.70 28.62
N GLU A 199 2.39 -6.94 27.96
CA GLU A 199 1.17 -7.49 28.55
C GLU A 199 0.98 -9.01 28.29
N MET A 200 1.67 -9.57 27.29
CA MET A 200 1.52 -10.95 26.85
C MET A 200 2.81 -11.74 27.03
N ASP A 201 2.70 -13.03 27.36
CA ASP A 201 3.83 -13.96 27.29
C ASP A 201 4.15 -14.30 25.82
N MET A 202 4.96 -13.43 25.23
CA MET A 202 5.28 -13.51 23.81
C MET A 202 6.30 -14.63 23.52
N PRO A 203 6.11 -15.41 22.44
CA PRO A 203 7.11 -16.36 22.01
C PRO A 203 8.44 -15.66 21.68
N LYS A 204 9.55 -16.34 21.91
CA LYS A 204 10.88 -15.80 21.54
C LYS A 204 11.13 -15.98 20.05
N GLY A 205 11.65 -14.96 19.41
CA GLY A 205 12.05 -15.01 17.99
C GLY A 205 11.40 -13.92 17.15
N ILE A 206 11.33 -14.17 15.84
CA ILE A 206 10.60 -13.31 14.90
C ILE A 206 9.15 -13.77 14.86
N ILE A 207 8.23 -12.86 15.11
CA ILE A 207 6.79 -13.12 15.15
C ILE A 207 6.14 -12.16 14.14
N PHE A 208 5.36 -12.71 13.23
CA PHE A 208 4.53 -11.91 12.33
C PHE A 208 3.22 -11.50 13.00
N ALA A 209 2.63 -10.40 12.57
CA ALA A 209 1.38 -9.88 13.15
C ALA A 209 0.22 -10.88 13.08
N ASP A 210 0.20 -11.72 12.05
CA ASP A 210 -0.80 -12.79 11.85
C ASP A 210 -0.61 -13.99 12.79
N GLN A 211 0.41 -13.99 13.65
CA GLN A 211 0.69 -15.00 14.67
C GLN A 211 0.31 -14.52 16.08
N LEU A 212 -0.13 -13.28 16.22
CA LEU A 212 -0.63 -12.70 17.47
C LEU A 212 -2.14 -12.87 17.58
#